data_33fd63e534984284985f5420f1fc0141
#
_entry.id   33fd63e534984284985f5420f1fc0141
#
_cell.length_a   1.000
_cell.length_b   1.000
_cell.length_c   1.000
_cell.angle_alpha   90.00
_cell.angle_beta   90.00
_cell.angle_gamma   90.00
#
_symmetry.space_group_name_H-M   'P 1'
#
loop_
_entity.id
_entity.type
_entity.pdbx_description
1 polymer ?
#
loop_
_entity_poly.entity_id
_entity_poly.type
_entity_poly.pdbx_seq_one_letter_code
_entity_poly.pdbx_strand_id
1 'polypeptide(L)'
;LAIIHNGIIENYASIKSDLIERGYHFKSETDTEVLINFIEEIQISEKVSLDEAVRIALNQVVGAYAIAIIEKGDNDKMVVAKKGSPLVIGVGKDEFFLASDATPFVEFTKKAVYLEDEEVALIQRGEKLQIKTIKNKIVRPSIHELALKLEAIEKGGYDSFMRKEINEQPKSIRDTLRGRLIVDQGTIRLGGFLEYEQTFMNAK
;
A
#
# COMPACT_ATOMS: atom_id res chain seq x y z
N LEU A 1 4.61 -15.58 -12.38
CA LEU A 1 4.02 -14.39 -11.75
C LEU A 1 4.91 -13.16 -11.96
N ALA A 2 4.34 -11.95 -11.89
CA ALA A 2 5.08 -10.69 -11.79
C ALA A 2 4.49 -9.85 -10.64
N ILE A 3 5.36 -9.19 -9.86
CA ILE A 3 4.99 -8.43 -8.68
C ILE A 3 5.64 -7.05 -8.67
N ILE A 4 4.91 -6.06 -8.21
CA ILE A 4 5.43 -4.78 -7.71
C ILE A 4 5.25 -4.79 -6.20
N HIS A 5 6.28 -4.40 -5.45
CA HIS A 5 6.28 -4.39 -3.99
C HIS A 5 6.94 -3.12 -3.45
N ASN A 6 6.24 -2.45 -2.57
CA ASN A 6 6.74 -1.40 -1.70
C ASN A 6 6.57 -1.83 -0.25
N GLY A 7 7.64 -1.83 0.51
CA GLY A 7 7.63 -2.26 1.90
C GLY A 7 8.82 -3.13 2.26
N ILE A 8 8.70 -3.86 3.35
CA ILE A 8 9.73 -4.79 3.84
C ILE A 8 9.03 -6.01 4.43
N ILE A 9 9.43 -7.21 3.98
CA ILE A 9 9.01 -8.49 4.54
C ILE A 9 10.05 -8.92 5.58
N GLU A 10 9.78 -8.68 6.85
CA GLU A 10 10.73 -8.88 7.94
C GLU A 10 11.15 -10.34 8.13
N ASN A 11 10.22 -11.28 7.94
CA ASN A 11 10.49 -12.71 8.07
C ASN A 11 10.90 -13.39 6.77
N TYR A 12 11.36 -12.64 5.75
CA TYR A 12 11.72 -13.19 4.44
C TYR A 12 12.82 -14.27 4.54
N ALA A 13 13.76 -14.15 5.47
CA ALA A 13 14.87 -15.09 5.60
C ALA A 13 14.39 -16.51 5.98
N SER A 14 13.41 -16.62 6.87
CA SER A 14 12.79 -17.90 7.23
C SER A 14 12.04 -18.51 6.05
N ILE A 15 11.21 -17.69 5.36
CA ILE A 15 10.47 -18.13 4.17
C ILE A 15 11.43 -18.59 3.07
N LYS A 16 12.52 -17.84 2.84
CA LYS A 16 13.56 -18.20 1.85
C LYS A 16 14.19 -19.55 2.16
N SER A 17 14.51 -19.81 3.44
CA SER A 17 15.09 -21.10 3.85
C SER A 17 14.16 -22.27 3.54
N ASP A 18 12.87 -22.15 3.90
CA ASP A 18 11.86 -23.19 3.64
C ASP A 18 11.66 -23.43 2.14
N LEU A 19 11.69 -22.37 1.33
CA LEU A 19 11.59 -22.48 -0.14
C LEU A 19 12.83 -23.15 -0.76
N ILE A 20 14.04 -22.86 -0.25
CA ILE A 20 15.27 -23.52 -0.70
C ILE A 20 15.21 -25.03 -0.41
N GLU A 21 14.72 -25.45 0.74
CA GLU A 21 14.53 -26.86 1.08
C GLU A 21 13.54 -27.57 0.15
N ARG A 22 12.58 -26.82 -0.43
CA ARG A 22 11.63 -27.28 -1.44
C ARG A 22 12.17 -27.22 -2.87
N GLY A 23 13.43 -26.79 -3.07
CA GLY A 23 14.11 -26.76 -4.36
C GLY A 23 14.00 -25.44 -5.13
N TYR A 24 13.52 -24.35 -4.50
CA TYR A 24 13.50 -23.03 -5.13
C TYR A 24 14.91 -22.42 -5.21
N HIS A 25 15.18 -21.75 -6.31
CA HIS A 25 16.42 -21.02 -6.53
C HIS A 25 16.16 -19.54 -6.65
N PHE A 26 16.96 -18.73 -5.96
CA PHE A 26 16.84 -17.28 -5.93
C PHE A 26 17.94 -16.63 -6.77
N LYS A 27 17.58 -15.58 -7.52
CA LYS A 27 18.49 -14.82 -8.38
C LYS A 27 18.89 -13.49 -7.73
N SER A 28 18.16 -13.05 -6.72
CA SER A 28 18.41 -11.82 -5.99
C SER A 28 18.40 -12.04 -4.47
N GLU A 29 18.80 -11.00 -3.76
CA GLU A 29 18.71 -10.94 -2.29
C GLU A 29 17.46 -10.20 -1.80
N THR A 30 16.51 -9.92 -2.69
CA THR A 30 15.32 -9.14 -2.34
C THR A 30 14.26 -9.99 -1.64
N ASP A 31 13.62 -9.43 -0.65
CA ASP A 31 12.45 -9.99 0.01
C ASP A 31 11.26 -10.12 -0.96
N THR A 32 11.21 -9.27 -1.98
CA THR A 32 10.21 -9.31 -3.05
C THR A 32 10.28 -10.62 -3.85
N GLU A 33 11.48 -11.11 -4.19
CA GLU A 33 11.62 -12.40 -4.88
C GLU A 33 11.19 -13.56 -3.98
N VAL A 34 11.46 -13.45 -2.68
CA VAL A 34 11.00 -14.44 -1.71
C VAL A 34 9.48 -14.47 -1.65
N LEU A 35 8.85 -13.30 -1.56
CA LEU A 35 7.40 -13.19 -1.48
C LEU A 35 6.69 -13.77 -2.71
N ILE A 36 7.16 -13.45 -3.92
CA ILE A 36 6.53 -13.95 -5.15
C ILE A 36 6.69 -15.46 -5.32
N ASN A 37 7.86 -16.02 -4.99
CA ASN A 37 8.09 -17.45 -5.01
C ASN A 37 7.24 -18.17 -3.94
N PHE A 38 7.04 -17.57 -2.78
CA PHE A 38 6.18 -18.10 -1.73
C PHE A 38 4.71 -18.16 -2.17
N ILE A 39 4.22 -17.11 -2.83
CA ILE A 39 2.87 -17.06 -3.39
C ILE A 39 2.71 -18.13 -4.47
N GLU A 40 3.69 -18.30 -5.36
CA GLU A 40 3.67 -19.32 -6.42
C GLU A 40 3.67 -20.73 -5.84
N GLU A 41 4.49 -20.99 -4.82
CA GLU A 41 4.50 -22.29 -4.11
C GLU A 41 3.12 -22.61 -3.53
N ILE A 42 2.47 -21.67 -2.86
CA ILE A 42 1.13 -21.87 -2.32
C ILE A 42 0.11 -22.11 -3.43
N GLN A 43 0.19 -21.34 -4.52
CA GLN A 43 -0.72 -21.49 -5.65
C GLN A 43 -0.65 -22.89 -6.25
N ILE A 44 0.56 -23.44 -6.39
CA ILE A 44 0.81 -24.75 -6.97
C ILE A 44 0.44 -25.88 -5.99
N SER A 45 0.92 -25.79 -4.75
CA SER A 45 0.73 -26.85 -3.76
C SER A 45 -0.71 -27.00 -3.32
N GLU A 46 -1.40 -25.89 -3.07
CA GLU A 46 -2.80 -25.86 -2.63
C GLU A 46 -3.80 -25.90 -3.79
N LYS A 47 -3.34 -25.72 -5.04
CA LYS A 47 -4.16 -25.66 -6.27
C LYS A 47 -5.28 -24.62 -6.19
N VAL A 48 -4.95 -23.44 -5.70
CA VAL A 48 -5.87 -22.33 -5.49
C VAL A 48 -5.66 -21.20 -6.52
N SER A 49 -6.63 -20.29 -6.62
CA SER A 49 -6.51 -19.08 -7.45
C SER A 49 -5.43 -18.14 -6.90
N LEU A 50 -4.94 -17.21 -7.74
CA LEU A 50 -3.91 -16.26 -7.35
C LEU A 50 -4.33 -15.39 -6.15
N ASP A 51 -5.57 -14.90 -6.11
CA ASP A 51 -6.10 -14.09 -4.99
C ASP A 51 -6.11 -14.89 -3.67
N GLU A 52 -6.43 -16.16 -3.75
CA GLU A 52 -6.44 -17.04 -2.58
C GLU A 52 -5.00 -17.39 -2.14
N ALA A 53 -4.08 -17.65 -3.08
CA ALA A 53 -2.67 -17.88 -2.79
C ALA A 53 -2.03 -16.66 -2.11
N VAL A 54 -2.30 -15.46 -2.62
CA VAL A 54 -1.86 -14.19 -2.01
C VAL A 54 -2.40 -14.07 -0.59
N ARG A 55 -3.70 -14.32 -0.40
CA ARG A 55 -4.34 -14.26 0.92
C ARG A 55 -3.68 -15.21 1.93
N ILE A 56 -3.44 -16.46 1.52
CA ILE A 56 -2.80 -17.49 2.37
C ILE A 56 -1.36 -17.09 2.70
N ALA A 57 -0.59 -16.63 1.70
CA ALA A 57 0.78 -16.18 1.89
C ALA A 57 0.86 -15.03 2.89
N LEU A 58 0.02 -14.01 2.73
CA LEU A 58 0.04 -12.81 3.57
C LEU A 58 -0.38 -13.06 5.02
N ASN A 59 -1.07 -14.16 5.32
CA ASN A 59 -1.29 -14.57 6.71
C ASN A 59 -0.02 -15.03 7.43
N GLN A 60 1.03 -15.41 6.69
CA GLN A 60 2.31 -15.88 7.23
C GLN A 60 3.41 -14.83 7.15
N VAL A 61 3.15 -13.74 6.44
CA VAL A 61 4.10 -12.63 6.24
C VAL A 61 4.05 -11.66 7.41
N VAL A 62 5.22 -11.31 7.93
CA VAL A 62 5.43 -10.25 8.92
C VAL A 62 6.11 -9.08 8.23
N GLY A 63 5.59 -7.87 8.45
CA GLY A 63 6.14 -6.64 7.88
C GLY A 63 5.09 -5.73 7.28
N ALA A 64 5.54 -4.71 6.55
CA ALA A 64 4.71 -3.76 5.84
C ALA A 64 4.83 -4.00 4.33
N TYR A 65 3.72 -3.93 3.62
CA TYR A 65 3.69 -4.14 2.17
C TYR A 65 2.57 -3.36 1.48
N ALA A 66 2.82 -2.95 0.26
CA ALA A 66 1.83 -2.64 -0.76
C ALA A 66 2.26 -3.40 -2.03
N ILE A 67 1.44 -4.32 -2.49
CA ILE A 67 1.77 -5.22 -3.60
C ILE A 67 0.70 -5.20 -4.68
N ALA A 68 1.17 -5.37 -5.92
CA ALA A 68 0.33 -5.66 -7.07
C ALA A 68 0.93 -6.83 -7.85
N ILE A 69 0.12 -7.83 -8.14
CA ILE A 69 0.56 -9.11 -8.75
C ILE A 69 -0.30 -9.42 -9.95
N ILE A 70 0.36 -9.83 -11.03
CA ILE A 70 -0.27 -10.37 -12.24
C ILE A 70 0.27 -11.75 -12.58
N GLU A 71 -0.55 -12.56 -13.24
CA GLU A 71 -0.21 -13.90 -13.67
C GLU A 71 -0.04 -13.96 -15.19
N LYS A 72 1.02 -14.63 -15.65
CA LYS A 72 1.23 -14.87 -17.07
C LYS A 72 0.13 -15.78 -17.61
N GLY A 73 -0.57 -15.31 -18.63
CA GLY A 73 -1.67 -16.04 -19.26
C GLY A 73 -3.07 -15.66 -18.75
N ASP A 74 -3.17 -14.88 -17.67
CA ASP A 74 -4.42 -14.27 -17.19
C ASP A 74 -4.26 -12.74 -17.11
N ASN A 75 -4.26 -12.09 -18.27
CA ASN A 75 -4.02 -10.66 -18.40
C ASN A 75 -5.21 -9.78 -17.96
N ASP A 76 -6.33 -10.40 -17.62
CA ASP A 76 -7.55 -9.70 -17.21
C ASP A 76 -7.66 -9.58 -15.69
N LYS A 77 -6.72 -10.19 -14.95
CA LYS A 77 -6.72 -10.17 -13.50
C LYS A 77 -5.47 -9.55 -12.91
N MET A 78 -5.66 -8.86 -11.81
CA MET A 78 -4.60 -8.34 -10.93
C MET A 78 -5.04 -8.52 -9.48
N VAL A 79 -4.12 -8.94 -8.64
CA VAL A 79 -4.34 -9.03 -7.19
C VAL A 79 -3.50 -7.97 -6.51
N VAL A 80 -4.11 -7.21 -5.63
CA VAL A 80 -3.45 -6.15 -4.87
C VAL A 80 -3.72 -6.31 -3.39
N ALA A 81 -2.75 -5.97 -2.56
CA ALA A 81 -2.91 -6.02 -1.11
C ALA A 81 -2.01 -5.00 -0.42
N LYS A 82 -2.39 -4.60 0.79
CA LYS A 82 -1.58 -3.69 1.59
C LYS A 82 -1.61 -4.01 3.08
N LYS A 83 -0.52 -3.61 3.74
CA LYS A 83 -0.38 -3.50 5.19
C LYS A 83 0.73 -2.51 5.52
N GLY A 84 0.42 -1.45 6.26
CA GLY A 84 1.38 -0.43 6.67
C GLY A 84 1.86 0.52 5.57
N SER A 85 1.92 0.08 4.31
CA SER A 85 2.28 0.92 3.15
C SER A 85 1.03 1.44 2.43
N PRO A 86 1.05 2.65 1.85
CA PRO A 86 -0.13 3.21 1.19
C PRO A 86 -0.43 2.55 -0.16
N LEU A 87 -1.72 2.30 -0.44
CA LEU A 87 -2.22 1.83 -1.72
C LEU A 87 -3.65 2.30 -1.92
N VAL A 88 -3.93 2.90 -3.06
CA VAL A 88 -5.24 3.43 -3.46
C VAL A 88 -5.63 2.86 -4.82
N ILE A 89 -6.88 2.47 -4.96
CA ILE A 89 -7.45 1.96 -6.22
C ILE A 89 -8.37 3.05 -6.78
N GLY A 90 -8.01 3.62 -7.93
CA GLY A 90 -8.90 4.47 -8.71
C GLY A 90 -9.89 3.63 -9.50
N VAL A 91 -11.18 3.99 -9.45
CA VAL A 91 -12.26 3.29 -10.16
C VAL A 91 -12.71 4.14 -11.35
N GLY A 92 -12.26 3.77 -12.54
CA GLY A 92 -12.62 4.41 -13.80
C GLY A 92 -13.84 3.77 -14.47
N LYS A 93 -14.05 4.12 -15.73
CA LYS A 93 -15.05 3.49 -16.57
C LYS A 93 -14.38 2.32 -17.30
N ASP A 94 -14.72 1.10 -16.91
CA ASP A 94 -14.16 -0.13 -17.46
C ASP A 94 -12.63 -0.28 -17.25
N GLU A 95 -12.07 0.44 -16.27
CA GLU A 95 -10.64 0.43 -15.93
C GLU A 95 -10.40 0.71 -14.45
N PHE A 96 -9.24 0.33 -13.98
CA PHE A 96 -8.78 0.59 -12.62
C PHE A 96 -7.37 1.18 -12.64
N PHE A 97 -7.09 2.02 -11.68
CA PHE A 97 -5.79 2.66 -11.48
C PHE A 97 -5.23 2.26 -10.13
N LEU A 98 -3.92 2.07 -10.04
CA LEU A 98 -3.23 1.77 -8.79
C LEU A 98 -2.14 2.80 -8.54
N ALA A 99 -2.11 3.35 -7.34
CA ALA A 99 -1.06 4.26 -6.92
C ALA A 99 -0.93 4.27 -5.38
N SER A 100 0.17 4.81 -4.87
CA SER A 100 0.34 5.05 -3.44
C SER A 100 -0.54 6.18 -2.91
N ASP A 101 -0.93 7.13 -3.77
CA ASP A 101 -1.92 8.18 -3.48
C ASP A 101 -2.79 8.45 -4.73
N ALA A 102 -3.84 9.26 -4.60
CA ALA A 102 -4.81 9.48 -5.67
C ALA A 102 -4.34 10.47 -6.76
N THR A 103 -3.27 11.21 -6.52
CA THR A 103 -2.80 12.28 -7.41
C THR A 103 -2.54 11.81 -8.85
N PRO A 104 -1.88 10.66 -9.10
CA PRO A 104 -1.56 10.22 -10.46
C PRO A 104 -2.78 9.91 -11.34
N PHE A 105 -3.93 9.58 -10.76
CA PHE A 105 -5.10 9.17 -11.53
C PHE A 105 -6.31 10.09 -11.39
N VAL A 106 -6.21 11.20 -10.65
CA VAL A 106 -7.34 12.11 -10.43
C VAL A 106 -7.87 12.76 -11.71
N GLU A 107 -7.04 12.86 -12.76
CA GLU A 107 -7.45 13.34 -14.09
C GLU A 107 -8.33 12.33 -14.82
N PHE A 108 -8.16 11.04 -14.52
CA PHE A 108 -8.89 9.95 -15.17
C PHE A 108 -10.13 9.54 -14.40
N THR A 109 -10.07 9.56 -13.06
CA THR A 109 -11.22 9.25 -12.21
C THR A 109 -11.15 10.00 -10.88
N LYS A 110 -12.33 10.40 -10.41
CA LYS A 110 -12.50 10.98 -9.06
C LYS A 110 -13.01 9.99 -8.04
N LYS A 111 -13.16 8.72 -8.43
CA LYS A 111 -13.62 7.65 -7.54
C LYS A 111 -12.44 6.82 -7.09
N ALA A 112 -12.25 6.71 -5.80
CA ALA A 112 -11.16 5.93 -5.21
C ALA A 112 -11.67 5.00 -4.12
N VAL A 113 -11.00 3.86 -4.00
CA VAL A 113 -11.14 2.91 -2.89
C VAL A 113 -9.81 2.86 -2.16
N TYR A 114 -9.83 3.17 -0.87
CA TYR A 114 -8.68 3.01 0.01
C TYR A 114 -8.78 1.65 0.67
N LEU A 115 -7.77 0.81 0.45
CA LEU A 115 -7.68 -0.46 1.14
C LEU A 115 -7.26 -0.23 2.59
N GLU A 116 -7.87 -0.96 3.50
CA GLU A 116 -7.41 -1.06 4.87
C GLU A 116 -6.27 -2.07 4.99
N ASP A 117 -5.57 -2.06 6.11
CA ASP A 117 -4.51 -3.02 6.36
C ASP A 117 -5.05 -4.45 6.36
N GLU A 118 -4.27 -5.36 5.78
CA GLU A 118 -4.63 -6.77 5.65
C GLU A 118 -5.84 -7.03 4.72
N GLU A 119 -6.15 -6.11 3.82
CA GLU A 119 -7.10 -6.34 2.74
C GLU A 119 -6.40 -6.77 1.46
N VAL A 120 -7.03 -7.69 0.75
CA VAL A 120 -6.65 -8.21 -0.57
C VAL A 120 -7.79 -7.92 -1.54
N ALA A 121 -7.49 -7.20 -2.60
CA ALA A 121 -8.45 -6.89 -3.64
C ALA A 121 -8.13 -7.64 -4.94
N LEU A 122 -9.14 -8.27 -5.52
CA LEU A 122 -9.11 -8.83 -6.86
C LEU A 122 -9.73 -7.82 -7.83
N ILE A 123 -8.90 -7.38 -8.76
CA ILE A 123 -9.28 -6.54 -9.89
C ILE A 123 -9.39 -7.45 -11.12
N GLN A 124 -10.56 -7.48 -11.75
CA GLN A 124 -10.81 -8.24 -12.96
C GLN A 124 -11.51 -7.36 -13.98
N ARG A 125 -11.05 -7.41 -15.22
CA ARG A 125 -11.63 -6.62 -16.31
C ARG A 125 -13.12 -6.94 -16.50
N GLY A 126 -13.96 -5.90 -16.56
CA GLY A 126 -15.40 -6.04 -16.70
C GLY A 126 -16.17 -6.46 -15.45
N GLU A 127 -15.47 -6.72 -14.35
CA GLU A 127 -16.07 -7.13 -13.08
C GLU A 127 -15.99 -6.03 -12.01
N LYS A 128 -16.82 -6.14 -11.01
CA LYS A 128 -16.75 -5.26 -9.84
C LYS A 128 -15.57 -5.62 -8.97
N LEU A 129 -14.94 -4.60 -8.37
CA LEU A 129 -13.87 -4.78 -7.40
C LEU A 129 -14.31 -5.70 -6.25
N GLN A 130 -13.57 -6.75 -6.00
CA GLN A 130 -13.81 -7.69 -4.92
C GLN A 130 -12.72 -7.52 -3.88
N ILE A 131 -13.10 -7.38 -2.61
CA ILE A 131 -12.16 -7.22 -1.50
C ILE A 131 -12.45 -8.26 -0.43
N LYS A 132 -11.40 -8.88 0.07
CA LYS A 132 -11.43 -9.77 1.23
C LYS A 132 -10.31 -9.40 2.19
N THR A 133 -10.50 -9.64 3.46
CA THR A 133 -9.36 -9.61 4.40
C THR A 133 -8.50 -10.84 4.22
N ILE A 134 -7.24 -10.82 4.71
CA ILE A 134 -6.39 -12.02 4.75
C ILE A 134 -7.07 -13.19 5.52
N LYS A 135 -7.99 -12.89 6.42
CA LYS A 135 -8.81 -13.87 7.16
C LYS A 135 -10.08 -14.31 6.40
N ASN A 136 -10.12 -14.09 5.09
CA ASN A 136 -11.21 -14.48 4.18
C ASN A 136 -12.59 -13.88 4.50
N LYS A 137 -12.65 -12.70 5.11
CA LYS A 137 -13.91 -11.96 5.30
C LYS A 137 -14.13 -11.06 4.09
N ILE A 138 -15.32 -11.16 3.47
CA ILE A 138 -15.71 -10.29 2.37
C ILE A 138 -15.91 -8.86 2.90
N VAL A 139 -15.28 -7.90 2.21
CA VAL A 139 -15.39 -6.47 2.49
C VAL A 139 -16.13 -5.80 1.35
N ARG A 140 -17.08 -4.94 1.67
CA ARG A 140 -17.74 -4.11 0.65
C ARG A 140 -16.85 -2.90 0.35
N PRO A 141 -16.45 -2.70 -0.93
CA PRO A 141 -15.65 -1.53 -1.30
C PRO A 141 -16.37 -0.23 -0.93
N SER A 142 -15.69 0.64 -0.18
CA SER A 142 -16.17 2.00 0.08
C SER A 142 -15.57 2.93 -0.98
N ILE A 143 -16.42 3.39 -1.90
CA ILE A 143 -15.98 4.32 -2.95
C ILE A 143 -16.07 5.73 -2.40
N HIS A 144 -14.93 6.41 -2.36
CA HIS A 144 -14.80 7.81 -1.95
C HIS A 144 -14.71 8.70 -3.18
N GLU A 145 -15.43 9.81 -3.18
CA GLU A 145 -15.29 10.83 -4.20
C GLU A 145 -14.16 11.78 -3.82
N LEU A 146 -13.15 11.89 -4.70
CA LEU A 146 -11.98 12.71 -4.48
C LEU A 146 -12.34 14.19 -4.69
N ALA A 147 -12.30 14.97 -3.63
CA ALA A 147 -12.46 16.42 -3.68
C ALA A 147 -11.16 17.16 -4.08
N LEU A 148 -10.23 16.48 -4.73
CA LEU A 148 -8.97 17.05 -5.18
C LEU A 148 -9.23 18.03 -6.32
N LYS A 149 -8.89 19.33 -6.11
CA LYS A 149 -8.88 20.33 -7.17
C LYS A 149 -7.63 20.11 -8.02
N LEU A 150 -7.80 20.02 -9.32
CA LEU A 150 -6.69 19.96 -10.31
C LEU A 150 -5.63 21.03 -10.06
N GLU A 151 -6.04 22.24 -9.67
CA GLU A 151 -5.17 23.37 -9.33
C GLU A 151 -4.16 23.07 -8.20
N ALA A 152 -4.51 22.16 -7.27
CA ALA A 152 -3.60 21.74 -6.20
C ALA A 152 -2.53 20.75 -6.67
N ILE A 153 -2.80 20.05 -7.77
CA ILE A 153 -1.92 19.04 -8.36
C ILE A 153 -1.02 19.65 -9.42
N GLU A 154 -1.47 20.73 -10.07
CA GLU A 154 -0.70 21.46 -11.06
C GLU A 154 0.47 22.22 -10.42
N LYS A 155 1.43 22.62 -11.26
CA LYS A 155 2.61 23.38 -10.83
C LYS A 155 2.28 24.74 -10.18
N GLY A 156 1.01 25.20 -10.22
CA GLY A 156 0.56 26.41 -9.56
C GLY A 156 1.27 27.67 -10.05
N GLY A 157 1.61 27.74 -11.37
CA GLY A 157 2.35 28.84 -11.96
C GLY A 157 3.87 28.77 -11.84
N TYR A 158 4.41 27.69 -11.29
CA TYR A 158 5.85 27.44 -11.19
C TYR A 158 6.37 26.61 -12.37
N ASP A 159 7.63 26.81 -12.77
CA ASP A 159 8.24 26.10 -13.89
C ASP A 159 8.44 24.58 -13.61
N SER A 160 8.59 24.23 -12.33
CA SER A 160 8.77 22.83 -11.87
C SER A 160 8.07 22.56 -10.54
N PHE A 161 7.74 21.31 -10.27
CA PHE A 161 7.19 20.88 -8.98
C PHE A 161 8.13 21.17 -7.82
N MET A 162 9.43 20.94 -7.99
CA MET A 162 10.43 21.24 -6.96
C MET A 162 10.38 22.73 -6.55
N ARG A 163 10.25 23.65 -7.52
CA ARG A 163 10.16 25.11 -7.23
C ARG A 163 8.85 25.43 -6.50
N LYS A 164 7.75 24.78 -6.88
CA LYS A 164 6.49 24.88 -6.16
C LYS A 164 6.64 24.41 -4.71
N GLU A 165 7.18 23.21 -4.50
CA GLU A 165 7.38 22.60 -3.19
C GLU A 165 8.28 23.46 -2.29
N ILE A 166 9.38 23.99 -2.81
CA ILE A 166 10.26 24.91 -2.08
C ILE A 166 9.47 26.13 -1.57
N ASN A 167 8.62 26.71 -2.42
CA ASN A 167 7.82 27.88 -2.05
C ASN A 167 6.64 27.56 -1.14
N GLU A 168 6.15 26.31 -1.18
CA GLU A 168 5.06 25.83 -0.31
C GLU A 168 5.56 25.36 1.08
N GLN A 169 6.87 25.16 1.28
CA GLN A 169 7.42 24.71 2.56
C GLN A 169 6.92 25.52 3.77
N PRO A 170 6.88 26.86 3.77
CA PRO A 170 6.40 27.62 4.92
C PRO A 170 4.95 27.29 5.27
N LYS A 171 4.11 27.01 4.27
CA LYS A 171 2.72 26.61 4.45
C LYS A 171 2.65 25.17 4.98
N SER A 172 3.36 24.25 4.36
CA SER A 172 3.39 22.83 4.73
C SER A 172 3.88 22.62 6.18
N ILE A 173 4.93 23.35 6.58
CA ILE A 173 5.44 23.33 7.96
C ILE A 173 4.38 23.89 8.92
N ARG A 174 3.75 25.01 8.59
CA ARG A 174 2.71 25.62 9.43
C ARG A 174 1.51 24.68 9.59
N ASP A 175 1.07 24.05 8.51
CA ASP A 175 -0.06 23.11 8.52
C ASP A 175 0.29 21.85 9.32
N THR A 176 1.51 21.35 9.23
CA THR A 176 2.01 20.22 10.02
C THR A 176 2.09 20.55 11.51
N LEU A 177 2.46 21.77 11.86
CA LEU A 177 2.56 22.21 13.26
C LEU A 177 1.23 22.65 13.87
N ARG A 178 0.18 22.80 13.05
CA ARG A 178 -1.14 23.26 13.50
C ARG A 178 -1.71 22.33 14.57
N GLY A 179 -2.01 22.86 15.76
CA GLY A 179 -2.51 22.11 16.91
C GLY A 179 -1.47 21.23 17.61
N ARG A 180 -0.22 21.19 17.11
CA ARG A 180 0.88 20.44 17.74
C ARG A 180 1.84 21.33 18.50
N LEU A 181 2.03 22.57 18.02
CA LEU A 181 2.87 23.56 18.70
C LEU A 181 2.00 24.40 19.62
N ILE A 182 2.26 24.36 20.92
CA ILE A 182 1.59 25.19 21.94
C ILE A 182 2.56 26.31 22.30
N VAL A 183 2.53 27.39 21.51
CA VAL A 183 3.50 28.49 21.57
C VAL A 183 3.51 29.15 22.94
N ASP A 184 2.33 29.38 23.54
CA ASP A 184 2.18 30.03 24.83
C ASP A 184 2.80 29.25 26.00
N GLN A 185 2.98 27.95 25.81
CA GLN A 185 3.56 27.05 26.82
C GLN A 185 4.98 26.58 26.46
N GLY A 186 5.44 26.94 25.25
CA GLY A 186 6.74 26.46 24.75
C GLY A 186 6.83 24.96 24.60
N THR A 187 5.68 24.26 24.38
CA THR A 187 5.60 22.81 24.34
C THR A 187 5.06 22.30 23.02
N ILE A 188 5.30 21.00 22.76
CA ILE A 188 4.77 20.27 21.59
C ILE A 188 3.78 19.23 22.11
N ARG A 189 2.60 19.17 21.48
CA ARG A 189 1.56 18.18 21.75
C ARG A 189 1.46 17.20 20.59
N LEU A 190 1.88 15.97 20.83
CA LEU A 190 1.72 14.86 19.88
C LEU A 190 0.66 13.91 20.47
N GLY A 191 -0.56 13.92 19.94
CA GLY A 191 -1.70 13.23 20.53
C GLY A 191 -1.46 11.75 20.85
N GLY A 192 -0.77 11.01 19.97
CA GLY A 192 -0.45 9.60 20.18
C GLY A 192 0.68 9.34 21.20
N PHE A 193 1.39 10.39 21.66
CA PHE A 193 2.52 10.24 22.59
C PHE A 193 2.22 10.67 24.02
N LEU A 194 1.05 11.25 24.28
CA LEU A 194 0.70 11.74 25.62
C LEU A 194 0.71 10.65 26.69
N GLU A 195 0.31 9.43 26.33
CA GLU A 195 0.32 8.28 27.24
C GLU A 195 1.71 7.76 27.55
N TYR A 196 2.68 8.08 26.69
CA TYR A 196 4.07 7.60 26.78
C TYR A 196 5.08 8.68 27.16
N GLU A 197 4.63 9.90 27.47
CA GLU A 197 5.50 11.04 27.75
C GLU A 197 6.54 10.73 28.84
N GLN A 198 6.12 10.12 29.94
CA GLN A 198 7.02 9.70 31.03
C GLN A 198 8.04 8.64 30.58
N THR A 199 7.65 7.76 29.70
CA THR A 199 8.51 6.72 29.15
C THR A 199 9.61 7.33 28.28
N PHE A 200 9.27 8.30 27.42
CA PHE A 200 10.24 9.00 26.59
C PHE A 200 11.16 9.90 27.39
N MET A 201 10.64 10.59 28.41
CA MET A 201 11.44 11.45 29.29
C MET A 201 12.49 10.65 30.08
N ASN A 202 12.22 9.38 30.39
CA ASN A 202 13.09 8.49 31.13
C ASN A 202 13.97 7.59 30.25
N ALA A 203 13.82 7.64 28.92
CA ALA A 203 14.68 6.90 28.00
C ALA A 203 16.10 7.48 28.02
N LYS A 204 17.08 6.59 28.24
CA LYS A 204 18.51 6.95 28.27
C LYS A 204 19.13 6.70 26.90
#